data_f404a9350969526f24b56adfbc453993
#
_entry.id   f404a9350969526f24b56adfbc453993
#
_cell.length_a   1.000
_cell.length_b   1.000
_cell.length_c   1.000
_cell.angle_alpha   90.00
_cell.angle_beta   90.00
_cell.angle_gamma   90.00
#
_symmetry.space_group_name_H-M   'P 1'
#
loop_
_entity.id
_entity.type
_entity.pdbx_description
1 polymer ?
#
loop_
_entity_poly.entity_id
_entity_poly.type
_entity_poly.pdbx_seq_one_letter_code
_entity_poly.pdbx_strand_id
1 'polypeptide(L)'
;MLTGIQVDETRVVARLERVPGDVLRELRAAVDVERLILEALIKRKLSGEVLNVVTGKLRRSIYSYVEAEGDRISGVVAQAGDVKYGRRWEFGFTGDEVVRAHVRTITQAFGHAIAPREVEVRAFTRHVDQPARPFMRPSLAERAAAIVARLKGAAARGAGA
;
A
#
# COMPACT_ATOMS: atom_id res chain seq x y z
N MET A 1 -6.79 -13.70 -10.88
CA MET A 1 -5.38 -13.60 -10.46
C MET A 1 -5.20 -12.30 -9.71
N LEU A 2 -5.13 -12.37 -8.38
CA LEU A 2 -4.88 -11.23 -7.51
C LEU A 2 -3.37 -10.93 -7.55
N THR A 3 -2.94 -10.02 -8.42
CA THR A 3 -1.59 -9.46 -8.37
C THR A 3 -1.57 -8.27 -7.40
N GLY A 4 -1.80 -8.58 -6.12
CA GLY A 4 -1.54 -7.62 -5.06
C GLY A 4 -0.04 -7.48 -4.83
N ILE A 5 0.43 -6.27 -4.49
CA ILE A 5 1.75 -6.11 -3.90
C ILE A 5 1.63 -6.67 -2.49
N GLN A 6 1.96 -7.94 -2.30
CA GLN A 6 2.29 -8.43 -0.97
C GLN A 6 3.69 -7.92 -0.67
N VAL A 7 3.78 -6.91 0.20
CA VAL A 7 5.04 -6.57 0.85
C VAL A 7 5.22 -7.59 1.97
N ASP A 8 5.71 -8.77 1.60
CA ASP A 8 5.86 -9.94 2.49
C ASP A 8 7.20 -9.90 3.23
N GLU A 9 7.70 -8.73 3.60
CA GLU A 9 9.03 -8.62 4.20
C GLU A 9 9.04 -8.48 5.73
N THR A 10 7.90 -8.54 6.41
CA THR A 10 7.93 -8.63 7.87
C THR A 10 6.75 -9.46 8.36
N ARG A 11 6.85 -10.75 8.21
CA ARG A 11 6.00 -11.68 8.94
C ARG A 11 6.37 -11.58 10.41
N VAL A 12 5.63 -10.80 11.20
CA VAL A 12 5.60 -11.01 12.65
C VAL A 12 4.82 -12.30 12.87
N VAL A 13 5.46 -13.44 12.61
CA VAL A 13 4.90 -14.76 12.87
C VAL A 13 5.19 -15.07 14.34
N ALA A 14 4.24 -14.74 15.20
CA ALA A 14 4.19 -15.37 16.52
C ALA A 14 3.67 -16.79 16.31
N ARG A 15 4.56 -17.77 16.17
CA ARG A 15 4.22 -19.19 16.14
C ARG A 15 3.91 -19.60 17.57
N LEU A 16 2.62 -19.62 17.91
CA LEU A 16 2.13 -19.93 19.25
C LEU A 16 1.55 -21.35 19.23
N GLU A 17 2.37 -22.34 19.50
CA GLU A 17 1.89 -23.70 19.73
C GLU A 17 1.18 -23.75 21.11
N ARG A 18 -0.12 -24.09 21.13
CA ARG A 18 -0.98 -24.21 22.34
C ARG A 18 -1.22 -22.93 23.13
N VAL A 19 -1.79 -21.94 22.49
CA VAL A 19 -2.14 -20.68 23.17
C VAL A 19 -3.58 -20.75 23.69
N PRO A 20 -3.88 -20.32 24.92
CA PRO A 20 -5.24 -20.15 25.40
C PRO A 20 -6.07 -19.26 24.47
N GLY A 21 -7.35 -19.55 24.28
CA GLY A 21 -8.24 -18.81 23.38
C GLY A 21 -8.30 -17.31 23.69
N ASP A 22 -8.11 -16.93 24.95
CA ASP A 22 -8.06 -15.53 25.39
C ASP A 22 -6.85 -14.78 24.81
N VAL A 23 -5.69 -15.42 24.75
CA VAL A 23 -4.50 -14.82 24.13
C VAL A 23 -4.70 -14.61 22.64
N LEU A 24 -5.26 -15.60 21.93
CA LEU A 24 -5.55 -15.47 20.49
C LEU A 24 -6.55 -14.35 20.23
N ARG A 25 -7.59 -14.19 21.07
CA ARG A 25 -8.55 -13.10 20.97
C ARG A 25 -7.89 -11.73 21.15
N GLU A 26 -7.06 -11.56 22.18
CA GLU A 26 -6.33 -10.32 22.45
C GLU A 26 -5.33 -9.99 21.33
N LEU A 27 -4.59 -11.00 20.83
CA LEU A 27 -3.67 -10.83 19.71
C LEU A 27 -4.42 -10.42 18.43
N ARG A 28 -5.56 -11.05 18.13
CA ARG A 28 -6.38 -10.68 16.97
C ARG A 28 -6.86 -9.23 17.03
N ALA A 29 -7.33 -8.79 18.20
CA ALA A 29 -7.73 -7.42 18.43
C ALA A 29 -6.54 -6.44 18.25
N ALA A 30 -5.36 -6.80 18.75
CA ALA A 30 -4.15 -6.00 18.62
C ALA A 30 -3.70 -5.88 17.13
N VAL A 31 -3.73 -6.98 16.39
CA VAL A 31 -3.41 -7.01 14.96
C VAL A 31 -4.43 -6.18 14.16
N ASP A 32 -5.71 -6.27 14.50
CA ASP A 32 -6.77 -5.50 13.84
C ASP A 32 -6.58 -3.98 14.01
N VAL A 33 -6.20 -3.55 15.21
CA VAL A 33 -5.87 -2.14 15.47
C VAL A 33 -4.63 -1.70 14.68
N GLU A 34 -3.56 -2.50 14.71
CA GLU A 34 -2.30 -2.11 14.07
C GLU A 34 -2.40 -2.06 12.54
N ARG A 35 -3.17 -2.96 11.90
CA ARG A 35 -3.39 -2.87 10.46
C ARG A 35 -4.09 -1.57 10.06
N LEU A 36 -5.08 -1.12 10.86
CA LEU A 36 -5.80 0.14 10.60
C LEU A 36 -4.88 1.35 10.77
N ILE A 37 -4.03 1.35 11.81
CA ILE A 37 -3.04 2.41 12.03
C ILE A 37 -2.04 2.45 10.87
N LEU A 38 -1.54 1.29 10.43
CA LEU A 38 -0.60 1.19 9.31
C LEU A 38 -1.24 1.66 8.00
N GLU A 39 -2.50 1.25 7.73
CA GLU A 39 -3.25 1.72 6.58
C GLU A 39 -3.42 3.25 6.59
N ALA A 40 -3.78 3.83 7.73
CA ALA A 40 -3.92 5.27 7.89
C ALA A 40 -2.60 6.00 7.66
N LEU A 41 -1.48 5.47 8.18
CA LEU A 41 -0.14 6.02 7.98
C LEU A 41 0.26 6.01 6.50
N ILE A 42 0.03 4.90 5.80
CA ILE A 42 0.29 4.79 4.35
C ILE A 42 -0.55 5.80 3.58
N LYS A 43 -1.85 5.90 3.88
CA LYS A 43 -2.75 6.87 3.25
C LYS A 43 -2.33 8.32 3.51
N ARG A 44 -1.77 8.62 4.68
CA ARG A 44 -1.19 9.93 5.00
C ARG A 44 0.03 10.23 4.12
N LYS A 45 0.97 9.28 3.97
CA LYS A 45 2.14 9.43 3.10
C LYS A 45 1.74 9.64 1.63
N LEU A 46 0.63 9.07 1.21
CA LEU A 46 0.04 9.28 -0.12
C LEU A 46 -0.80 10.57 -0.23
N SER A 47 -0.83 11.41 0.80
CA SER A 47 -1.63 12.65 0.86
C SER A 47 -0.76 13.91 0.93
N GLY A 48 0.45 13.88 0.37
CA GLY A 48 1.35 15.03 0.25
C GLY A 48 2.69 14.86 0.98
N GLU A 49 2.85 13.85 1.84
CA GLU A 49 4.10 13.62 2.57
C GLU A 49 5.17 12.97 1.65
N VAL A 50 4.82 11.97 0.87
CA VAL A 50 5.71 11.26 -0.09
C VAL A 50 5.24 11.48 -1.52
N LEU A 51 3.94 11.34 -1.75
CA LEU A 51 3.29 11.53 -3.04
C LEU A 51 2.10 12.47 -2.91
N ASN A 52 1.95 13.37 -3.88
CA ASN A 52 0.79 14.25 -3.95
C ASN A 52 -0.43 13.54 -4.53
N VAL A 53 -1.60 13.87 -4.01
CA VAL A 53 -2.87 13.36 -4.52
C VAL A 53 -3.21 14.07 -5.82
N VAL A 54 -3.36 13.33 -6.92
CA VAL A 54 -3.89 13.85 -8.19
C VAL A 54 -5.36 13.46 -8.35
N THR A 55 -5.64 12.15 -8.45
CA THR A 55 -7.02 11.62 -8.57
C THR A 55 -7.51 10.93 -7.29
N GLY A 56 -6.60 10.69 -6.35
CA GLY A 56 -6.85 9.92 -5.13
C GLY A 56 -7.03 8.42 -5.37
N LYS A 57 -6.90 7.92 -6.62
CA LYS A 57 -7.11 6.51 -6.94
C LYS A 57 -6.13 5.60 -6.19
N LEU A 58 -4.84 5.95 -6.15
CA LEU A 58 -3.82 5.18 -5.42
C LEU A 58 -4.13 5.13 -3.92
N ARG A 59 -4.48 6.28 -3.31
CA ARG A 59 -4.83 6.34 -1.89
C ARG A 59 -6.06 5.48 -1.56
N ARG A 60 -7.09 5.51 -2.41
CA ARG A 60 -8.30 4.68 -2.23
C ARG A 60 -8.06 3.20 -2.47
N SER A 61 -7.03 2.84 -3.25
CA SER A 61 -6.67 1.43 -3.51
C SER A 61 -5.97 0.75 -2.35
N ILE A 62 -5.54 1.49 -1.33
CA ILE A 62 -4.95 0.92 -0.11
C ILE A 62 -6.07 0.43 0.79
N TYR A 63 -6.00 -0.83 1.17
CA TYR A 63 -6.94 -1.52 2.06
C TYR A 63 -6.20 -2.46 3.00
N SER A 64 -6.86 -2.88 4.07
CA SER A 64 -6.28 -3.82 5.01
C SER A 64 -7.32 -4.83 5.51
N TYR A 65 -6.83 -6.00 5.93
CA TYR A 65 -7.66 -7.07 6.49
C TYR A 65 -6.84 -7.94 7.45
N VAL A 66 -7.52 -8.76 8.22
CA VAL A 66 -6.90 -9.77 9.09
C VAL A 66 -7.15 -11.14 8.49
N GLU A 67 -6.09 -11.90 8.33
CA GLU A 67 -6.14 -13.34 8.03
C GLU A 67 -5.88 -14.13 9.31
N ALA A 68 -6.65 -15.20 9.50
CA ALA A 68 -6.42 -16.14 10.58
C ALA A 68 -6.49 -17.56 10.01
N GLU A 69 -5.42 -18.32 10.20
CA GLU A 69 -5.30 -19.69 9.76
C GLU A 69 -4.70 -20.53 10.91
N GLY A 70 -5.54 -21.34 11.55
CA GLY A 70 -5.17 -22.05 12.77
C GLY A 70 -4.79 -21.07 13.89
N ASP A 71 -3.58 -21.22 14.40
CA ASP A 71 -2.98 -20.39 15.45
C ASP A 71 -2.22 -19.14 14.89
N ARG A 72 -2.22 -18.98 13.56
CA ARG A 72 -1.56 -17.87 12.90
C ARG A 72 -2.54 -16.73 12.65
N ILE A 73 -2.19 -15.52 13.11
CA ILE A 73 -2.94 -14.28 12.87
C ILE A 73 -2.02 -13.30 12.12
N SER A 74 -2.47 -12.82 10.97
CA SER A 74 -1.72 -11.88 10.13
C SER A 74 -2.56 -10.65 9.83
N GLY A 75 -2.02 -9.46 10.08
CA GLY A 75 -2.57 -8.20 9.58
C GLY A 75 -1.94 -7.87 8.23
N VAL A 76 -2.76 -7.72 7.22
CA VAL A 76 -2.31 -7.42 5.86
C VAL A 76 -2.74 -6.02 5.47
N VAL A 77 -1.80 -5.22 4.96
CA VAL A 77 -2.10 -3.97 4.28
C VAL A 77 -1.64 -4.10 2.83
N ALA A 78 -2.56 -3.93 1.91
CA ALA A 78 -2.32 -4.19 0.50
C ALA A 78 -2.83 -3.05 -0.39
N GLN A 79 -2.37 -3.07 -1.63
CA GLN A 79 -2.85 -2.19 -2.69
C GLN A 79 -3.65 -3.02 -3.69
N ALA A 80 -4.82 -2.53 -4.10
CA ALA A 80 -5.64 -3.20 -5.12
C ALA A 80 -4.90 -3.29 -6.47
N GLY A 81 -4.99 -4.45 -7.11
CA GLY A 81 -4.20 -4.79 -8.29
C GLY A 81 -4.54 -4.00 -9.57
N ASP A 82 -5.66 -3.26 -9.59
CA ASP A 82 -6.06 -2.39 -10.70
C ASP A 82 -5.21 -1.12 -10.81
N VAL A 83 -4.44 -0.77 -9.75
CA VAL A 83 -3.59 0.43 -9.69
C VAL A 83 -2.12 0.06 -9.88
N LYS A 84 -1.76 -0.33 -11.12
CA LYS A 84 -0.41 -0.84 -11.45
C LYS A 84 0.74 0.15 -11.17
N TYR A 85 0.48 1.46 -11.24
CA TYR A 85 1.52 2.48 -11.05
C TYR A 85 1.96 2.63 -9.59
N GLY A 86 1.21 2.14 -8.60
CA GLY A 86 1.64 2.15 -7.20
C GLY A 86 2.91 1.35 -6.98
N ARG A 87 3.05 0.20 -7.64
CA ARG A 87 4.29 -0.60 -7.62
C ARG A 87 5.49 0.17 -8.16
N ARG A 88 5.30 0.97 -9.23
CA ARG A 88 6.38 1.79 -9.80
C ARG A 88 6.84 2.86 -8.82
N TRP A 89 5.93 3.44 -8.03
CA TRP A 89 6.30 4.39 -6.98
C TRP A 89 7.03 3.72 -5.82
N GLU A 90 6.61 2.53 -5.40
CA GLU A 90 7.26 1.82 -4.28
C GLU A 90 8.67 1.35 -4.62
N PHE A 91 8.89 0.84 -5.85
CA PHE A 91 10.15 0.19 -6.24
C PHE A 91 10.98 0.96 -7.27
N GLY A 92 10.43 2.00 -7.85
CA GLY A 92 10.98 2.64 -9.05
C GLY A 92 10.64 1.85 -10.32
N PHE A 93 10.95 2.44 -11.45
CA PHE A 93 10.82 1.80 -12.76
C PHE A 93 11.78 2.45 -13.74
N THR A 94 12.63 1.64 -14.37
CA THR A 94 13.49 2.06 -15.49
C THR A 94 13.23 1.11 -16.66
N GLY A 95 12.88 1.65 -17.82
CA GLY A 95 12.60 0.84 -19.00
C GLY A 95 11.78 1.56 -20.05
N ASP A 96 11.53 0.87 -21.16
CA ASP A 96 10.78 1.41 -22.26
C ASP A 96 9.29 1.14 -22.11
N GLU A 97 8.49 2.17 -22.34
CA GLU A 97 7.03 2.12 -22.29
C GLU A 97 6.45 2.44 -23.66
N VAL A 98 5.64 1.52 -24.18
CA VAL A 98 4.92 1.72 -25.44
C VAL A 98 3.64 2.50 -25.16
N VAL A 99 3.55 3.70 -25.71
CA VAL A 99 2.33 4.50 -25.74
C VAL A 99 1.56 4.12 -27.00
N ARG A 100 0.35 3.58 -26.82
CA ARG A 100 -0.52 3.23 -27.94
C ARG A 100 -1.11 4.48 -28.59
N ALA A 101 -1.40 4.40 -29.88
CA ALA A 101 -2.13 5.46 -30.58
C ALA A 101 -3.48 5.73 -29.88
N HIS A 102 -3.79 6.98 -29.65
CA HIS A 102 -5.04 7.41 -29.03
C HIS A 102 -5.37 8.86 -29.41
N VAL A 103 -6.62 9.23 -29.25
CA VAL A 103 -7.08 10.61 -29.36
C VAL A 103 -7.14 11.21 -27.97
N ARG A 104 -6.65 12.43 -27.81
CA ARG A 104 -6.80 13.20 -26.58
C ARG A 104 -7.36 14.58 -26.86
N THR A 105 -8.21 15.07 -25.96
CA THR A 105 -8.67 16.45 -26.00
C THR A 105 -7.68 17.34 -25.27
N ILE A 106 -7.19 18.37 -25.92
CA ILE A 106 -6.36 19.42 -25.32
C ILE A 106 -7.21 20.66 -25.08
N THR A 107 -7.06 21.27 -23.88
CA THR A 107 -7.74 22.50 -23.47
C THR A 107 -6.74 23.60 -23.13
N GLN A 108 -5.43 23.29 -23.23
CA GLN A 108 -4.34 24.24 -23.02
C GLN A 108 -3.24 24.00 -24.05
N ALA A 109 -2.65 25.09 -24.56
CA ALA A 109 -1.46 25.09 -25.39
C ALA A 109 -0.57 26.27 -25.01
N PHE A 110 0.76 26.04 -24.93
CA PHE A 110 1.77 27.05 -24.58
C PHE A 110 1.45 27.84 -23.29
N GLY A 111 0.83 27.19 -22.29
CA GLY A 111 0.45 27.82 -21.03
C GLY A 111 -0.87 28.61 -21.05
N HIS A 112 -1.55 28.71 -22.19
CA HIS A 112 -2.82 29.42 -22.36
C HIS A 112 -3.99 28.44 -22.54
N ALA A 113 -5.16 28.81 -22.02
CA ALA A 113 -6.39 28.09 -22.28
C ALA A 113 -6.79 28.26 -23.76
N ILE A 114 -7.17 27.16 -24.41
CA ILE A 114 -7.67 27.14 -25.80
C ILE A 114 -9.03 26.45 -25.84
N ALA A 115 -9.79 26.67 -26.91
CA ALA A 115 -10.99 25.87 -27.16
C ALA A 115 -10.63 24.38 -27.20
N PRO A 116 -11.46 23.49 -26.63
CA PRO A 116 -11.23 22.06 -26.67
C PRO A 116 -10.97 21.57 -28.08
N ARG A 117 -9.84 20.89 -28.29
CA ARG A 117 -9.44 20.36 -29.59
C ARG A 117 -8.96 18.93 -29.44
N GLU A 118 -9.44 18.05 -30.30
CA GLU A 118 -8.97 16.68 -30.40
C GLU A 118 -7.65 16.62 -31.20
N VAL A 119 -6.69 15.87 -30.65
CA VAL A 119 -5.39 15.65 -31.27
C VAL A 119 -5.10 14.16 -31.27
N GLU A 120 -4.77 13.64 -32.45
CA GLU A 120 -4.30 12.26 -32.59
C GLU A 120 -2.85 12.13 -32.11
N VAL A 121 -2.62 11.22 -31.19
CA VAL A 121 -1.29 10.82 -30.75
C VAL A 121 -0.96 9.49 -31.40
N ARG A 122 0.08 9.46 -32.24
CA ARG A 122 0.58 8.21 -32.83
C ARG A 122 1.22 7.32 -31.78
N ALA A 123 1.27 6.02 -32.03
CA ALA A 123 2.00 5.10 -31.16
C ALA A 123 3.50 5.44 -31.18
N PHE A 124 4.12 5.45 -30.00
CA PHE A 124 5.56 5.67 -29.85
C PHE A 124 6.07 4.95 -28.62
N THR A 125 7.38 4.70 -28.59
CA THR A 125 8.07 4.18 -27.41
C THR A 125 8.82 5.31 -26.74
N ARG A 126 8.74 5.38 -25.41
CA ARG A 126 9.51 6.32 -24.60
C ARG A 126 10.29 5.58 -23.53
N HIS A 127 11.50 5.99 -23.29
CA HIS A 127 12.25 5.57 -22.11
C HIS A 127 11.71 6.29 -20.87
N VAL A 128 11.45 5.54 -19.80
CA VAL A 128 10.98 6.06 -18.53
C VAL A 128 12.01 5.69 -17.47
N ASP A 129 12.50 6.67 -16.76
CA ASP A 129 13.31 6.51 -15.55
C ASP A 129 12.59 7.18 -14.38
N GLN A 130 11.94 6.38 -13.56
CA GLN A 130 11.15 6.84 -12.43
C GLN A 130 11.80 6.37 -11.14
N PRO A 131 12.40 7.27 -10.34
CA PRO A 131 13.00 6.90 -9.07
C PRO A 131 11.95 6.38 -8.09
N ALA A 132 12.34 5.44 -7.23
CA ALA A 132 11.50 4.94 -6.17
C ALA A 132 11.13 6.04 -5.18
N ARG A 133 9.88 6.09 -4.77
CA ARG A 133 9.35 6.89 -3.66
C ARG A 133 8.51 5.99 -2.77
N PRO A 134 9.15 5.14 -1.96
CA PRO A 134 8.46 4.11 -1.19
C PRO A 134 7.58 4.73 -0.11
N PHE A 135 6.40 4.15 0.05
CA PHE A 135 5.40 4.58 1.05
C PHE A 135 4.93 3.42 1.94
N MET A 136 4.97 2.17 1.47
CA MET A 136 4.55 1.02 2.26
C MET A 136 5.66 0.52 3.19
N ARG A 137 6.84 0.19 2.65
CA ARG A 137 7.98 -0.31 3.44
C ARG A 137 8.42 0.66 4.54
N PRO A 138 8.64 1.96 4.27
CA PRO A 138 9.00 2.90 5.34
C PRO A 138 7.92 3.02 6.40
N SER A 139 6.63 2.95 6.03
CA SER A 139 5.54 2.98 7.00
C SER A 139 5.56 1.79 7.95
N LEU A 140 5.82 0.59 7.43
CA LEU A 140 5.96 -0.60 8.26
C LEU A 140 7.20 -0.51 9.18
N ALA A 141 8.34 -0.07 8.64
CA ALA A 141 9.57 0.11 9.42
C ALA A 141 9.37 1.12 10.57
N GLU A 142 8.70 2.24 10.31
CA GLU A 142 8.36 3.27 11.30
C GLU A 142 7.48 2.72 12.43
N ARG A 143 6.58 1.79 12.12
CA ARG A 143 5.65 1.20 13.08
C ARG A 143 6.15 -0.07 13.78
N ALA A 144 7.21 -0.71 13.27
CA ALA A 144 7.64 -2.04 13.70
C ALA A 144 7.78 -2.18 15.23
N ALA A 145 8.46 -1.25 15.89
CA ALA A 145 8.65 -1.29 17.34
C ALA A 145 7.32 -1.19 18.11
N ALA A 146 6.42 -0.31 17.66
CA ALA A 146 5.11 -0.11 18.29
C ALA A 146 4.19 -1.33 18.07
N ILE A 147 4.23 -1.94 16.90
CA ILE A 147 3.51 -3.20 16.60
C ILE A 147 3.97 -4.29 17.56
N VAL A 148 5.28 -4.52 17.69
CA VAL A 148 5.84 -5.54 18.59
C VAL A 148 5.45 -5.27 20.04
N ALA A 149 5.53 -4.01 20.50
CA ALA A 149 5.14 -3.65 21.86
C ALA A 149 3.64 -3.92 22.12
N ARG A 150 2.76 -3.57 21.18
CA ARG A 150 1.32 -3.83 21.30
C ARG A 150 1.01 -5.33 21.33
N LEU A 151 1.64 -6.12 20.47
CA LEU A 151 1.44 -7.57 20.43
C LEU A 151 1.92 -8.25 21.72
N LYS A 152 3.08 -7.85 22.25
CA LYS A 152 3.57 -8.34 23.56
C LYS A 152 2.58 -8.00 24.68
N GLY A 153 2.08 -6.77 24.73
CA GLY A 153 1.09 -6.35 25.71
C GLY A 153 -0.25 -7.10 25.57
N ALA A 154 -0.68 -7.39 24.34
CA ALA A 154 -1.88 -8.20 24.11
C ALA A 154 -1.70 -9.65 24.58
N ALA A 155 -0.55 -10.26 24.29
CA ALA A 155 -0.23 -11.60 24.75
C ALA A 155 -0.22 -11.69 26.28
N ALA A 156 0.39 -10.72 26.97
CA ALA A 156 0.41 -10.65 28.42
C ALA A 156 -1.00 -10.55 29.01
N ARG A 157 -1.86 -9.65 28.50
CA ARG A 157 -3.26 -9.55 28.95
C ARG A 157 -4.04 -10.84 28.74
N GLY A 158 -3.88 -11.49 27.59
CA GLY A 158 -4.56 -12.76 27.33
C GLY A 158 -4.05 -13.92 28.20
N ALA A 159 -2.82 -13.83 28.69
CA ALA A 159 -2.25 -14.82 29.62
C ALA A 159 -2.67 -14.56 31.09
N GLY A 160 -3.40 -13.49 31.37
CA GLY A 160 -3.83 -13.15 32.73
C GLY A 160 -2.75 -12.44 33.55
N ALA A 161 -1.74 -11.84 32.89
CA ALA A 161 -0.68 -11.08 33.53
C ALA A 161 -0.99 -9.56 33.56
#